data_c79a79fbf3d088d3b4c345501faf0d55
#
_entry.id   c79a79fbf3d088d3b4c345501faf0d55
#
_cell.length_a   1.000
_cell.length_b   1.000
_cell.length_c   1.000
_cell.angle_alpha   90.00
_cell.angle_beta   90.00
_cell.angle_gamma   90.00
#
_symmetry.space_group_name_H-M   'P 1'
#
loop_
_entity.id
_entity.type
_entity.pdbx_description
1 polymer ?
#
loop_
_entity_poly.entity_id
_entity_poly.type
_entity_poly.pdbx_seq_one_letter_code
_entity_poly.pdbx_strand_id
1 'polypeptide(L)'
;LNRALEKAMRLAKHDVLVVIISDFFGVDEQTSKLAARISAHNDMLGILVHDPMRVDPPAGRLRVSDGQNQLDMDLDERRLRERLVTDYREEQERITHFLRRLSAPLLMISNEGDVVKQVRRLLGVAPVSNMDEMLSLSDMQD
;
A
#
# COMPACT_ATOMS: atom_id res chain seq x y z
N LEU A 1 12.50 -0.56 -4.95
CA LEU A 1 11.79 -1.85 -4.91
C LEU A 1 12.68 -2.99 -5.41
N ASN A 2 13.40 -2.86 -6.55
CA ASN A 2 14.20 -3.93 -7.18
C ASN A 2 15.21 -4.58 -6.22
N ARG A 3 16.01 -3.77 -5.47
CA ARG A 3 16.98 -4.29 -4.49
C ARG A 3 16.33 -5.12 -3.37
N ALA A 4 15.11 -4.79 -2.98
CA ALA A 4 14.36 -5.56 -1.98
C ALA A 4 13.88 -6.90 -2.57
N LEU A 5 13.38 -6.89 -3.80
CA LEU A 5 12.97 -8.11 -4.52
C LEU A 5 14.15 -9.04 -4.79
N GLU A 6 15.33 -8.52 -5.14
CA GLU A 6 16.54 -9.33 -5.29
C GLU A 6 16.93 -10.05 -3.98
N LYS A 7 16.79 -9.37 -2.83
CA LYS A 7 17.01 -10.00 -1.53
C LYS A 7 15.94 -11.04 -1.22
N ALA A 8 14.67 -10.70 -1.45
CA ALA A 8 13.55 -11.63 -1.24
C ALA A 8 13.74 -12.91 -2.06
N MET A 9 14.13 -12.81 -3.34
CA MET A 9 14.39 -13.95 -4.21
C MET A 9 15.49 -14.89 -3.69
N ARG A 10 16.47 -14.37 -2.94
CA ARG A 10 17.52 -15.21 -2.31
C ARG A 10 17.03 -15.95 -1.08
N LEU A 11 16.05 -15.38 -0.36
CA LEU A 11 15.51 -15.92 0.89
C LEU A 11 14.29 -16.80 0.65
N ALA A 12 13.38 -16.37 -0.20
CA ALA A 12 12.15 -17.08 -0.56
C ALA A 12 12.46 -18.14 -1.62
N LYS A 13 12.80 -19.35 -1.18
CA LYS A 13 13.14 -20.45 -2.09
C LYS A 13 11.87 -21.00 -2.77
N HIS A 14 10.92 -21.46 -2.00
CA HIS A 14 9.63 -21.99 -2.43
C HIS A 14 8.66 -22.08 -1.25
N ASP A 15 7.37 -22.13 -1.53
CA ASP A 15 6.29 -22.40 -0.57
C ASP A 15 6.22 -21.41 0.60
N VAL A 16 6.56 -20.12 0.34
CA VAL A 16 6.43 -19.04 1.33
C VAL A 16 5.51 -17.94 0.83
N LEU A 17 4.92 -17.19 1.74
CA LEU A 17 4.20 -15.97 1.41
C LEU A 17 5.16 -14.77 1.41
N VAL A 18 5.27 -14.11 0.27
CA VAL A 18 6.03 -12.86 0.11
C VAL A 18 5.06 -11.68 0.14
N VAL A 19 5.15 -10.86 1.18
CA VAL A 19 4.34 -9.65 1.31
C VAL A 19 5.16 -8.43 0.90
N ILE A 20 4.67 -7.69 -0.09
CA ILE A 20 5.27 -6.43 -0.55
C ILE A 20 4.44 -5.28 0.02
N ILE A 21 5.03 -4.50 0.93
CA ILE A 21 4.42 -3.28 1.50
C ILE A 21 5.17 -2.09 0.90
N SER A 22 4.50 -1.32 0.06
CA SER A 22 5.13 -0.23 -0.70
C SER A 22 4.08 0.76 -1.21
N ASP A 23 4.52 1.93 -1.63
CA ASP A 23 3.78 2.84 -2.52
C ASP A 23 3.85 2.40 -3.99
N PHE A 24 4.65 1.39 -4.29
CA PHE A 24 4.93 0.87 -5.64
C PHE A 24 5.47 1.92 -6.62
N PHE A 25 6.02 3.02 -6.10
CA PHE A 25 6.63 4.02 -6.96
C PHE A 25 7.82 3.44 -7.74
N GLY A 26 7.88 3.74 -9.03
CA GLY A 26 8.98 3.33 -9.89
C GLY A 26 8.99 1.83 -10.24
N VAL A 27 7.82 1.16 -10.24
CA VAL A 27 7.70 -0.21 -10.79
C VAL A 27 8.07 -0.18 -12.27
N ASP A 28 9.08 -0.96 -12.63
CA ASP A 28 9.65 -1.07 -13.97
C ASP A 28 9.62 -2.52 -14.50
N GLU A 29 10.20 -2.71 -15.67
CA GLU A 29 10.30 -4.04 -16.28
C GLU A 29 11.14 -5.01 -15.45
N GLN A 30 12.20 -4.51 -14.78
CA GLN A 30 13.04 -5.32 -13.90
C GLN A 30 12.26 -5.75 -12.65
N THR A 31 11.48 -4.84 -12.05
CA THR A 31 10.55 -5.16 -10.96
C THR A 31 9.63 -6.31 -11.36
N SER A 32 9.04 -6.21 -12.57
CA SER A 32 8.12 -7.22 -13.09
C SER A 32 8.78 -8.58 -13.29
N LYS A 33 10.01 -8.61 -13.80
CA LYS A 33 10.79 -9.86 -13.99
C LYS A 33 11.16 -10.50 -12.65
N LEU A 34 11.62 -9.71 -11.67
CA LEU A 34 11.97 -10.20 -10.34
C LEU A 34 10.75 -10.76 -9.60
N ALA A 35 9.65 -10.02 -9.62
CA ALA A 35 8.41 -10.43 -8.97
C ALA A 35 7.82 -11.70 -9.62
N ALA A 36 7.85 -11.82 -10.95
CA ALA A 36 7.42 -13.01 -11.66
C ALA A 36 8.25 -14.26 -11.30
N ARG A 37 9.55 -14.09 -11.08
CA ARG A 37 10.42 -15.20 -10.64
C ARG A 37 10.12 -15.63 -9.21
N ILE A 38 9.76 -14.69 -8.33
CA ILE A 38 9.38 -15.01 -6.96
C ILE A 38 8.02 -15.72 -6.95
N SER A 39 7.02 -15.19 -7.69
CA SER A 39 5.67 -15.73 -7.73
C SER A 39 5.56 -17.11 -8.38
N ALA A 40 6.58 -17.53 -9.16
CA ALA A 40 6.59 -18.85 -9.79
C ALA A 40 6.62 -20.01 -8.78
N HIS A 41 7.09 -19.78 -7.56
CA HIS A 41 7.25 -20.81 -6.52
C HIS A 41 6.76 -20.37 -5.14
N ASN A 42 6.14 -19.19 -5.05
CA ASN A 42 5.73 -18.58 -3.77
C ASN A 42 4.41 -17.82 -3.95
N ASP A 43 3.63 -17.77 -2.90
CA ASP A 43 2.49 -16.87 -2.84
C ASP A 43 2.94 -15.42 -2.66
N MET A 44 2.22 -14.49 -3.26
CA MET A 44 2.53 -13.06 -3.14
C MET A 44 1.29 -12.27 -2.71
N LEU A 45 1.53 -11.25 -1.89
CA LEU A 45 0.53 -10.27 -1.47
C LEU A 45 1.11 -8.87 -1.63
N GLY A 46 0.43 -8.00 -2.35
CA GLY A 46 0.76 -6.57 -2.42
C GLY A 46 -0.05 -5.76 -1.41
N ILE A 47 0.61 -4.88 -0.68
CA ILE A 47 -0.03 -3.88 0.17
C ILE A 47 0.41 -2.50 -0.33
N LEU A 48 -0.50 -1.81 -1.01
CA LEU A 48 -0.29 -0.43 -1.45
C LEU A 48 -0.59 0.53 -0.30
N VAL A 49 0.44 1.19 0.18
CA VAL A 49 0.30 2.28 1.15
C VAL A 49 0.10 3.59 0.39
N HIS A 50 -1.00 4.27 0.64
CA HIS A 50 -1.32 5.50 -0.06
C HIS A 50 -1.67 6.64 0.89
N ASP A 51 -1.44 7.86 0.42
CA ASP A 51 -1.86 9.08 1.08
C ASP A 51 -3.25 9.50 0.54
N PRO A 52 -4.26 9.71 1.41
CA PRO A 52 -5.58 10.19 1.00
C PRO A 52 -5.54 11.51 0.21
N MET A 53 -4.57 12.37 0.47
CA MET A 53 -4.38 13.61 -0.30
C MET A 53 -4.15 13.37 -1.79
N ARG A 54 -3.69 12.19 -2.20
CA ARG A 54 -3.57 11.82 -3.62
C ARG A 54 -4.91 11.47 -4.25
N VAL A 55 -5.89 11.04 -3.43
CA VAL A 55 -7.25 10.70 -3.86
C VAL A 55 -8.13 11.95 -3.90
N ASP A 56 -8.01 12.79 -2.88
CA ASP A 56 -8.77 14.04 -2.72
C ASP A 56 -7.84 15.18 -2.28
N PRO A 57 -7.10 15.79 -3.23
CA PRO A 57 -6.20 16.89 -2.94
C PRO A 57 -6.96 18.10 -2.38
N PRO A 58 -6.56 18.63 -1.21
CA PRO A 58 -7.21 19.81 -0.64
C PRO A 58 -7.01 21.04 -1.55
N ALA A 59 -7.94 21.97 -1.48
CA ALA A 59 -7.74 23.29 -2.07
C ALA A 59 -6.69 24.07 -1.28
N GLY A 60 -6.02 25.03 -1.93
CA GLY A 60 -5.00 25.89 -1.31
C GLY A 60 -3.61 25.70 -1.91
N ARG A 61 -2.64 26.39 -1.33
CA ARG A 61 -1.24 26.27 -1.74
C ARG A 61 -0.54 25.19 -0.95
N LEU A 62 0.06 24.24 -1.66
CA LEU A 62 0.81 23.14 -1.08
C LEU A 62 2.27 23.23 -1.50
N ARG A 63 3.17 23.12 -0.51
CA ARG A 63 4.60 22.97 -0.77
C ARG A 63 4.97 21.51 -0.62
N VAL A 64 5.42 20.90 -1.70
CA VAL A 64 5.92 19.52 -1.73
C VAL A 64 7.43 19.52 -1.83
N SER A 65 8.07 18.54 -1.21
CA SER A 65 9.53 18.39 -1.25
C SER A 65 9.91 16.92 -1.32
N ASP A 66 10.92 16.61 -2.13
CA ASP A 66 11.58 15.30 -2.18
C ASP A 66 12.84 15.23 -1.28
N GLY A 67 13.06 16.27 -0.47
CA GLY A 67 14.22 16.43 0.40
C GLY A 67 15.39 17.18 -0.25
N GLN A 68 15.41 17.33 -1.58
CA GLN A 68 16.41 18.11 -2.33
C GLN A 68 15.79 19.29 -3.07
N ASN A 69 14.60 19.09 -3.62
CA ASN A 69 13.85 20.09 -4.36
C ASN A 69 12.56 20.42 -3.62
N GLN A 70 12.09 21.64 -3.80
CA GLN A 70 10.78 22.09 -3.33
C GLN A 70 9.97 22.62 -4.51
N LEU A 71 8.69 22.28 -4.53
CA LEU A 71 7.75 22.76 -5.53
C LEU A 71 6.53 23.34 -4.81
N ASP A 72 6.21 24.59 -5.10
CA ASP A 72 4.96 25.22 -4.67
C ASP A 72 3.88 24.94 -5.71
N MET A 73 2.80 24.28 -5.28
CA MET A 73 1.64 23.96 -6.12
C MET A 73 0.44 24.77 -5.65
N ASP A 74 -0.22 25.43 -6.61
CA ASP A 74 -1.49 26.11 -6.36
C ASP A 74 -2.65 25.15 -6.64
N LEU A 75 -3.13 24.51 -5.59
CA LEU A 75 -4.26 23.57 -5.67
C LEU A 75 -5.63 24.25 -5.63
N ASP A 76 -5.72 25.60 -5.63
CA ASP A 76 -6.96 26.29 -5.91
C ASP A 76 -7.35 26.12 -7.39
N GLU A 77 -6.36 25.86 -8.26
CA GLU A 77 -6.61 25.53 -9.64
C GLU A 77 -7.26 24.14 -9.78
N ARG A 78 -8.54 24.13 -10.14
CA ARG A 78 -9.33 22.89 -10.28
C ARG A 78 -8.72 21.89 -11.27
N ARG A 79 -8.20 22.39 -12.41
CA ARG A 79 -7.59 21.53 -13.44
C ARG A 79 -6.37 20.79 -12.92
N LEU A 80 -5.56 21.44 -12.08
CA LEU A 80 -4.38 20.81 -11.48
C LEU A 80 -4.79 19.69 -10.53
N ARG A 81 -5.79 19.93 -9.68
CA ARG A 81 -6.32 18.87 -8.79
C ARG A 81 -6.88 17.68 -9.57
N GLU A 82 -7.70 17.94 -10.60
CA GLU A 82 -8.28 16.89 -11.45
C GLU A 82 -7.18 16.05 -12.12
N ARG A 83 -6.11 16.70 -12.58
CA ARG A 83 -4.96 16.02 -13.17
C ARG A 83 -4.23 15.13 -12.15
N LEU A 84 -3.94 15.62 -10.95
CA LEU A 84 -3.30 14.84 -9.89
C LEU A 84 -4.10 13.59 -9.53
N VAL A 85 -5.43 13.73 -9.42
CA VAL A 85 -6.32 12.58 -9.16
C VAL A 85 -6.30 11.59 -10.32
N THR A 86 -6.31 12.08 -11.56
CA THR A 86 -6.27 11.22 -12.76
C THR A 86 -4.96 10.46 -12.83
N ASP A 87 -3.83 11.16 -12.69
CA ASP A 87 -2.49 10.57 -12.72
C ASP A 87 -2.34 9.47 -11.63
N TYR A 88 -2.91 9.73 -10.44
CA TYR A 88 -2.91 8.76 -9.35
C TYR A 88 -3.77 7.52 -9.64
N ARG A 89 -4.95 7.69 -10.23
CA ARG A 89 -5.80 6.56 -10.64
C ARG A 89 -5.12 5.68 -11.68
N GLU A 90 -4.49 6.30 -12.67
CA GLU A 90 -3.73 5.56 -13.68
C GLU A 90 -2.56 4.78 -13.05
N GLU A 91 -1.89 5.35 -12.06
CA GLU A 91 -0.85 4.66 -11.31
C GLU A 91 -1.41 3.46 -10.54
N GLN A 92 -2.54 3.61 -9.85
CA GLN A 92 -3.22 2.52 -9.16
C GLN A 92 -3.64 1.39 -10.13
N GLU A 93 -4.15 1.74 -11.30
CA GLU A 93 -4.50 0.77 -12.33
C GLU A 93 -3.28 -0.01 -12.82
N ARG A 94 -2.13 0.67 -13.05
CA ARG A 94 -0.87 0.02 -13.41
C ARG A 94 -0.39 -0.94 -12.33
N ILE A 95 -0.43 -0.55 -11.05
CA ILE A 95 -0.06 -1.40 -9.92
C ILE A 95 -1.00 -2.61 -9.81
N THR A 96 -2.30 -2.39 -9.93
CA THR A 96 -3.31 -3.45 -9.91
C THR A 96 -3.07 -4.45 -11.04
N HIS A 97 -2.82 -3.96 -12.25
CA HIS A 97 -2.51 -4.80 -13.40
C HIS A 97 -1.22 -5.61 -13.20
N PHE A 98 -0.18 -4.97 -12.68
CA PHE A 98 1.09 -5.61 -12.36
C PHE A 98 0.90 -6.79 -11.40
N LEU A 99 0.24 -6.58 -10.26
CA LEU A 99 0.02 -7.63 -9.26
C LEU A 99 -0.94 -8.72 -9.74
N ARG A 100 -1.98 -8.36 -10.50
CA ARG A 100 -2.89 -9.34 -11.11
C ARG A 100 -2.18 -10.31 -12.05
N ARG A 101 -1.19 -9.85 -12.81
CA ARG A 101 -0.37 -10.74 -13.67
C ARG A 101 0.46 -11.74 -12.88
N LEU A 102 0.72 -11.47 -11.61
CA LEU A 102 1.43 -12.35 -10.66
C LEU A 102 0.48 -13.23 -9.85
N SER A 103 -0.83 -13.16 -10.12
CA SER A 103 -1.89 -13.76 -9.28
C SER A 103 -1.81 -13.31 -7.81
N ALA A 104 -1.23 -12.14 -7.56
CA ALA A 104 -1.06 -11.57 -6.25
C ALA A 104 -2.23 -10.63 -5.91
N PRO A 105 -2.97 -10.84 -4.82
CA PRO A 105 -3.98 -9.89 -4.37
C PRO A 105 -3.33 -8.57 -3.97
N LEU A 106 -4.09 -7.47 -4.14
CA LEU A 106 -3.69 -6.13 -3.72
C LEU A 106 -4.60 -5.66 -2.60
N LEU A 107 -4.01 -5.31 -1.46
CA LEU A 107 -4.67 -4.56 -0.39
C LEU A 107 -4.24 -3.11 -0.46
N MET A 108 -5.19 -2.19 -0.27
CA MET A 108 -4.92 -0.75 -0.24
C MET A 108 -5.09 -0.25 1.19
N ILE A 109 -4.06 0.36 1.73
CA ILE A 109 -4.02 0.88 3.09
C ILE A 109 -3.67 2.36 3.04
N SER A 110 -4.50 3.18 3.69
CA SER A 110 -4.21 4.60 3.90
C SER A 110 -3.17 4.76 5.01
N ASN A 111 -2.28 5.74 4.86
CA ASN A 111 -1.38 6.18 5.93
C ASN A 111 -2.12 6.96 7.04
N GLU A 112 -3.40 7.27 6.85
CA GLU A 112 -4.26 7.87 7.87
C GLU A 112 -5.09 6.82 8.60
N GLY A 113 -5.29 7.05 9.91
CA GLY A 113 -6.12 6.23 10.76
C GLY A 113 -5.45 4.94 11.25
N ASP A 114 -6.27 4.05 11.78
CA ASP A 114 -5.81 2.81 12.41
C ASP A 114 -5.52 1.72 11.36
N VAL A 115 -4.24 1.48 11.12
CA VAL A 115 -3.76 0.49 10.14
C VAL A 115 -4.23 -0.93 10.49
N VAL A 116 -4.29 -1.28 11.78
CA VAL A 116 -4.73 -2.63 12.21
C VAL A 116 -6.19 -2.86 11.84
N LYS A 117 -7.05 -1.84 12.07
CA LYS A 117 -8.47 -1.91 11.67
C LYS A 117 -8.63 -2.02 10.16
N GLN A 118 -7.83 -1.29 9.39
CA GLN A 118 -7.84 -1.36 7.93
C GLN A 118 -7.47 -2.76 7.44
N VAL A 119 -6.36 -3.32 7.94
CA VAL A 119 -5.89 -4.67 7.56
C VAL A 119 -6.94 -5.72 7.92
N ARG A 120 -7.48 -5.70 9.15
CA ARG A 120 -8.52 -6.65 9.57
C ARG A 120 -9.73 -6.62 8.66
N ARG A 121 -10.22 -5.41 8.33
CA ARG A 121 -11.36 -5.24 7.42
C ARG A 121 -11.06 -5.80 6.02
N LEU A 122 -9.88 -5.54 5.49
CA LEU A 122 -9.48 -6.00 4.15
C LEU A 122 -9.30 -7.52 4.09
N LEU A 123 -8.86 -8.13 5.19
CA LEU A 123 -8.71 -9.58 5.30
C LEU A 123 -10.00 -10.30 5.72
N GLY A 124 -11.12 -9.58 5.88
CA GLY A 124 -12.40 -10.16 6.31
C GLY A 124 -12.39 -10.64 7.77
N VAL A 125 -11.42 -10.21 8.56
CA VAL A 125 -11.35 -10.56 9.99
C VAL A 125 -12.30 -9.64 10.75
N ALA A 126 -13.29 -10.23 11.42
CA ALA A 126 -14.23 -9.50 12.24
C ALA A 126 -13.51 -8.63 13.28
N PRO A 127 -14.02 -7.42 13.60
CA PRO A 127 -13.48 -6.65 14.71
C PRO A 127 -13.54 -7.53 15.97
N VAL A 128 -12.40 -7.61 16.70
CA VAL A 128 -12.44 -8.20 18.04
C VAL A 128 -13.28 -7.26 18.90
N SER A 129 -14.55 -7.53 18.94
CA SER A 129 -15.44 -6.96 19.94
C SER A 129 -14.99 -7.57 21.26
N ASN A 130 -14.53 -6.74 22.18
CA ASN A 130 -14.39 -7.04 23.59
C ASN A 130 -13.22 -7.92 24.07
N MET A 131 -11.99 -7.73 23.60
CA MET A 131 -10.85 -8.25 24.37
C MET A 131 -10.57 -7.38 25.62
N ASP A 132 -10.87 -6.06 25.53
CA ASP A 132 -10.75 -5.15 26.69
C ASP A 132 -11.87 -5.36 27.73
N GLU A 133 -13.06 -5.82 27.32
CA GLU A 133 -14.14 -6.15 28.27
C GLU A 133 -13.89 -7.50 28.96
N MET A 134 -13.27 -8.47 28.31
CA MET A 134 -12.92 -9.74 28.95
C MET A 134 -11.80 -9.61 29.99
N LEU A 135 -10.83 -8.70 29.76
CA LEU A 135 -9.76 -8.44 30.73
C LEU A 135 -10.27 -7.67 31.94
N SER A 136 -11.26 -6.78 31.78
CA SER A 136 -11.86 -6.03 32.89
C SER A 136 -12.76 -6.91 33.81
N LEU A 137 -13.28 -8.02 33.30
CA LEU A 137 -14.09 -8.96 34.08
C LEU A 137 -13.25 -9.97 34.85
N SER A 138 -12.01 -10.24 34.45
CA SER A 138 -11.10 -11.12 35.17
C SER A 138 -10.51 -10.48 36.43
N ASP A 139 -10.40 -9.13 36.47
CA ASP A 139 -9.88 -8.37 37.61
C ASP A 139 -10.92 -8.07 38.70
N MET A 140 -12.16 -8.50 38.52
CA MET A 140 -13.25 -8.32 39.51
C MET A 140 -13.57 -9.57 40.33
N GLN A 141 -12.78 -10.63 40.25
CA GLN A 141 -13.01 -11.90 40.97
C GLN A 141 -11.89 -12.31 41.93
N ASP A 142 -11.11 -11.33 42.44
CA ASP A 142 -10.22 -11.54 43.61
C ASP A 142 -10.65 -10.67 44.80
#